data_56d3bf16841cc21b436890bf6a943a87
#
_entry.id   56d3bf16841cc21b436890bf6a943a87
#
_cell.length_a   1.000
_cell.length_b   1.000
_cell.length_c   1.000
_cell.angle_alpha   90.00
_cell.angle_beta   90.00
_cell.angle_gamma   90.00
#
_symmetry.space_group_name_H-M   'P 1'
#
loop_
_entity.id
_entity.type
_entity.pdbx_description
1 polymer ?
#
loop_
_entity_poly.entity_id
_entity_poly.type
_entity_poly.pdbx_seq_one_letter_code
_entity_poly.pdbx_strand_id
1 'polypeptide(L)'
;MEFVSSNDFYQRAHQIVFAAMVKLNDQEKPIDVLTMQSELESEHQLDNIGGTEYLAELAGSVPTAANVGYYAKIVHDKATARRLIDVATEIVQKSYDGQENVNELLDEAETSILRVSESSNRAGFQRIDTVLNDSINHVYELSKNESDVTGLPTGYPQLDEMTTGLHDDELVIIAARPAMGKTAFALNIAQNVATSSDVTVAIFS
;
A
#
# COMPACT_ATOMS: atom_id res chain seq x y z
N MET A 1 -11.29 11.81 -2.32
CA MET A 1 -10.47 11.40 -3.48
C MET A 1 -9.45 10.33 -3.04
N GLU A 2 -9.89 9.36 -2.25
CA GLU A 2 -9.01 8.40 -1.59
C GLU A 2 -8.69 7.15 -2.44
N PHE A 3 -9.48 6.87 -3.46
CA PHE A 3 -9.42 5.56 -4.15
C PHE A 3 -8.90 5.60 -5.58
N VAL A 4 -8.89 6.75 -6.25
CA VAL A 4 -8.58 6.86 -7.68
C VAL A 4 -7.73 8.08 -7.96
N SER A 5 -6.73 7.93 -8.82
CA SER A 5 -5.91 9.02 -9.39
C SER A 5 -6.25 9.26 -10.86
N SER A 6 -5.83 10.39 -11.42
CA SER A 6 -6.01 10.68 -12.85
C SER A 6 -5.40 9.60 -13.76
N ASN A 7 -4.29 8.99 -13.34
CA ASN A 7 -3.61 7.94 -14.10
C ASN A 7 -4.34 6.59 -14.08
N ASP A 8 -5.35 6.43 -13.22
CA ASP A 8 -6.14 5.19 -13.18
C ASP A 8 -7.16 5.11 -14.29
N PHE A 9 -7.45 6.22 -14.97
CA PHE A 9 -8.36 6.23 -16.11
C PHE A 9 -7.64 5.80 -17.40
N TYR A 10 -8.33 4.97 -18.21
CA TYR A 10 -7.77 4.48 -19.47
C TYR A 10 -7.79 5.57 -20.57
N GLN A 11 -8.92 6.26 -20.70
CA GLN A 11 -9.07 7.31 -21.70
C GLN A 11 -8.37 8.59 -21.25
N ARG A 12 -7.58 9.18 -22.15
CA ARG A 12 -6.88 10.44 -21.88
C ARG A 12 -7.82 11.59 -21.51
N ALA A 13 -8.99 11.66 -22.16
CA ALA A 13 -10.02 12.62 -21.84
C ALA A 13 -10.45 12.54 -20.36
N HIS A 14 -10.69 11.34 -19.85
CA HIS A 14 -11.06 11.14 -18.43
C HIS A 14 -9.92 11.51 -17.49
N GLN A 15 -8.65 11.24 -17.86
CA GLN A 15 -7.49 11.66 -17.06
C GLN A 15 -7.44 13.19 -16.91
N ILE A 16 -7.65 13.90 -18.01
CA ILE A 16 -7.65 15.37 -18.05
C ILE A 16 -8.81 15.93 -17.21
N VAL A 17 -10.02 15.42 -17.42
CA VAL A 17 -11.20 15.82 -16.66
C VAL A 17 -11.00 15.59 -15.16
N PHE A 18 -10.52 14.41 -14.76
CA PHE A 18 -10.30 14.10 -13.36
C PHE A 18 -9.20 14.97 -12.73
N ALA A 19 -8.11 15.24 -13.46
CA ALA A 19 -7.05 16.15 -13.01
C ALA A 19 -7.58 17.57 -12.77
N ALA A 20 -8.42 18.09 -13.67
CA ALA A 20 -9.07 19.39 -13.51
C ALA A 20 -10.03 19.41 -12.30
N MET A 21 -10.78 18.33 -12.06
CA MET A 21 -11.63 18.18 -10.86
C MET A 21 -10.81 18.23 -9.57
N VAL A 22 -9.67 17.52 -9.52
CA VAL A 22 -8.77 17.55 -8.36
C VAL A 22 -8.26 18.98 -8.12
N LYS A 23 -7.81 19.64 -9.15
CA LYS A 23 -7.29 21.02 -9.07
C LYS A 23 -8.33 22.02 -8.58
N LEU A 24 -9.56 21.94 -9.07
CA LEU A 24 -10.66 22.78 -8.59
C LEU A 24 -10.98 22.49 -7.12
N ASN A 25 -10.99 21.22 -6.72
CA ASN A 25 -11.19 20.83 -5.34
C ASN A 25 -10.09 21.37 -4.39
N ASP A 26 -8.82 21.30 -4.82
CA ASP A 26 -7.69 21.82 -4.04
C ASP A 26 -7.72 23.36 -3.90
N GLN A 27 -8.38 24.03 -4.84
CA GLN A 27 -8.64 25.47 -4.82
C GLN A 27 -9.94 25.84 -4.08
N GLU A 28 -10.63 24.86 -3.49
CA GLU A 28 -11.93 25.03 -2.84
C GLU A 28 -13.01 25.66 -3.74
N LYS A 29 -12.88 25.45 -5.06
CA LYS A 29 -13.83 25.91 -6.05
C LYS A 29 -14.95 24.91 -6.30
N PRO A 30 -16.18 25.33 -6.62
CA PRO A 30 -17.25 24.41 -7.00
C PRO A 30 -16.86 23.62 -8.26
N ILE A 31 -17.29 22.37 -8.32
CA ILE A 31 -17.06 21.48 -9.47
C ILE A 31 -18.40 21.32 -10.20
N ASP A 32 -18.56 22.08 -11.27
CA ASP A 32 -19.70 22.01 -12.19
C ASP A 32 -19.22 22.17 -13.64
N VAL A 33 -20.13 22.03 -14.61
CA VAL A 33 -19.77 22.08 -16.04
C VAL A 33 -19.13 23.42 -16.43
N LEU A 34 -19.56 24.54 -15.82
CA LEU A 34 -19.04 25.87 -16.14
C LEU A 34 -17.64 26.10 -15.58
N THR A 35 -17.42 25.72 -14.32
CA THR A 35 -16.11 25.84 -13.68
C THR A 35 -15.09 24.90 -14.33
N MET A 36 -15.51 23.69 -14.66
CA MET A 36 -14.70 22.71 -15.41
C MET A 36 -14.33 23.23 -16.80
N GLN A 37 -15.29 23.81 -17.53
CA GLN A 37 -15.01 24.40 -18.83
C GLN A 37 -13.98 25.51 -18.70
N SER A 38 -14.17 26.46 -17.79
CA SER A 38 -13.25 27.58 -17.57
C SER A 38 -11.83 27.10 -17.22
N GLU A 39 -11.72 26.08 -16.36
CA GLU A 39 -10.42 25.52 -15.99
C GLU A 39 -9.72 24.85 -17.19
N LEU A 40 -10.45 24.03 -17.94
CA LEU A 40 -9.93 23.33 -19.11
C LEU A 40 -9.59 24.26 -20.26
N GLU A 41 -10.33 25.37 -20.44
CA GLU A 41 -10.00 26.43 -21.39
C GLU A 41 -8.68 27.13 -21.00
N SER A 42 -8.50 27.45 -19.73
CA SER A 42 -7.27 28.07 -19.23
C SER A 42 -6.03 27.19 -19.41
N GLU A 43 -6.20 25.88 -19.41
CA GLU A 43 -5.15 24.89 -19.65
C GLU A 43 -5.01 24.47 -21.12
N HIS A 44 -5.81 25.03 -22.04
CA HIS A 44 -5.87 24.64 -23.44
C HIS A 44 -6.16 23.15 -23.67
N GLN A 45 -6.94 22.53 -22.76
CA GLN A 45 -7.27 21.12 -22.80
C GLN A 45 -8.72 20.82 -23.20
N LEU A 46 -9.58 21.83 -23.33
CA LEU A 46 -11.01 21.61 -23.59
C LEU A 46 -11.25 20.86 -24.94
N ASP A 47 -10.51 21.19 -25.98
CA ASP A 47 -10.64 20.52 -27.29
C ASP A 47 -10.15 19.07 -27.23
N ASN A 48 -9.16 18.77 -26.37
CA ASN A 48 -8.59 17.43 -26.23
C ASN A 48 -9.56 16.44 -25.54
N ILE A 49 -10.56 16.93 -24.83
CA ILE A 49 -11.59 16.09 -24.22
C ILE A 49 -12.86 15.94 -25.05
N GLY A 50 -13.01 16.71 -26.12
CA GLY A 50 -14.22 16.72 -26.96
C GLY A 50 -15.18 17.87 -26.67
N GLY A 51 -14.67 18.95 -26.05
CA GLY A 51 -15.42 20.18 -25.82
C GLY A 51 -16.42 20.14 -24.68
N THR A 52 -17.21 21.20 -24.57
CA THR A 52 -18.23 21.37 -23.50
C THR A 52 -19.37 20.34 -23.61
N GLU A 53 -19.67 19.87 -24.81
CA GLU A 53 -20.71 18.85 -25.02
C GLU A 53 -20.35 17.55 -24.30
N TYR A 54 -19.10 17.13 -24.35
CA TYR A 54 -18.62 15.93 -23.65
C TYR A 54 -18.68 16.09 -22.13
N LEU A 55 -18.38 17.26 -21.59
CA LEU A 55 -18.55 17.53 -20.14
C LEU A 55 -20.01 17.41 -19.71
N ALA A 56 -20.92 17.94 -20.53
CA ALA A 56 -22.36 17.84 -20.26
C ALA A 56 -22.88 16.41 -20.32
N GLU A 57 -22.39 15.61 -21.32
CA GLU A 57 -22.69 14.18 -21.42
C GLU A 57 -22.20 13.40 -20.19
N LEU A 58 -20.95 13.65 -19.78
CA LEU A 58 -20.38 13.02 -18.57
C LEU A 58 -21.19 13.34 -17.32
N ALA A 59 -21.55 14.61 -17.14
CA ALA A 59 -22.35 15.05 -15.99
C ALA A 59 -23.75 14.40 -15.96
N GLY A 60 -24.32 14.14 -17.14
CA GLY A 60 -25.62 13.46 -17.28
C GLY A 60 -25.58 11.94 -17.25
N SER A 61 -24.40 11.33 -17.36
CA SER A 61 -24.27 9.88 -17.56
C SER A 61 -24.58 9.05 -16.31
N VAL A 62 -24.44 9.63 -15.10
CA VAL A 62 -24.68 8.94 -13.83
C VAL A 62 -25.76 9.68 -13.03
N PRO A 63 -26.91 9.05 -12.79
CA PRO A 63 -28.05 9.70 -12.13
C PRO A 63 -27.85 9.92 -10.63
N THR A 64 -26.90 9.26 -9.98
CA THR A 64 -26.66 9.37 -8.54
C THR A 64 -25.20 9.14 -8.16
N ALA A 65 -24.70 9.90 -7.21
CA ALA A 65 -23.38 9.73 -6.61
C ALA A 65 -23.32 8.63 -5.52
N ALA A 66 -24.45 7.97 -5.20
CA ALA A 66 -24.52 7.02 -4.08
C ALA A 66 -23.54 5.85 -4.21
N ASN A 67 -23.19 5.44 -5.44
CA ASN A 67 -22.33 4.30 -5.70
C ASN A 67 -20.90 4.71 -6.16
N VAL A 68 -20.49 5.96 -5.95
CA VAL A 68 -19.20 6.47 -6.44
C VAL A 68 -18.02 5.64 -5.94
N GLY A 69 -18.04 5.20 -4.67
CA GLY A 69 -16.98 4.36 -4.10
C GLY A 69 -16.84 3.00 -4.80
N TYR A 70 -17.98 2.39 -5.18
CA TYR A 70 -17.99 1.14 -5.93
C TYR A 70 -17.41 1.33 -7.35
N TYR A 71 -17.80 2.40 -8.04
CA TYR A 71 -17.26 2.70 -9.37
C TYR A 71 -15.78 3.06 -9.32
N ALA A 72 -15.35 3.82 -8.32
CA ALA A 72 -13.94 4.13 -8.09
C ALA A 72 -13.11 2.87 -7.90
N LYS A 73 -13.61 1.90 -7.12
CA LYS A 73 -12.95 0.60 -6.95
C LYS A 73 -12.80 -0.16 -8.28
N ILE A 74 -13.84 -0.19 -9.11
CA ILE A 74 -13.74 -0.83 -10.43
C ILE A 74 -12.65 -0.18 -11.28
N VAL A 75 -12.60 1.16 -11.32
CA VAL A 75 -11.57 1.89 -12.07
C VAL A 75 -10.18 1.53 -11.55
N HIS A 76 -9.99 1.55 -10.24
CA HIS A 76 -8.74 1.20 -9.59
C HIS A 76 -8.29 -0.23 -9.87
N ASP A 77 -9.18 -1.22 -9.74
CA ASP A 77 -8.87 -2.63 -9.99
C ASP A 77 -8.45 -2.84 -11.46
N LYS A 78 -9.15 -2.17 -12.41
CA LYS A 78 -8.80 -2.23 -13.83
C LYS A 78 -7.48 -1.51 -14.14
N ALA A 79 -7.18 -0.41 -13.46
CA ALA A 79 -5.90 0.29 -13.58
C ALA A 79 -4.74 -0.56 -13.06
N THR A 80 -4.93 -1.22 -11.92
CA THR A 80 -3.92 -2.13 -11.35
C THR A 80 -3.64 -3.31 -12.28
N ALA A 81 -4.68 -3.90 -12.88
CA ALA A 81 -4.50 -4.95 -13.87
C ALA A 81 -3.71 -4.47 -15.10
N ARG A 82 -3.95 -3.24 -15.60
CA ARG A 82 -3.18 -2.67 -16.72
C ARG A 82 -1.71 -2.46 -16.34
N ARG A 83 -1.45 -1.86 -15.16
CA ARG A 83 -0.07 -1.68 -14.66
C ARG A 83 0.68 -3.01 -14.55
N LEU A 84 -0.02 -4.07 -14.11
CA LEU A 84 0.59 -5.40 -14.05
C LEU A 84 0.92 -5.94 -15.46
N ILE A 85 0.04 -5.73 -16.45
CA ILE A 85 0.29 -6.09 -17.85
C ILE A 85 1.51 -5.33 -18.39
N ASP A 86 1.59 -4.03 -18.13
CA ASP A 86 2.69 -3.19 -18.60
C ASP A 86 4.04 -3.67 -18.01
N VAL A 87 4.09 -3.91 -16.71
CA VAL A 87 5.28 -4.45 -16.01
C VAL A 87 5.65 -5.84 -16.54
N ALA A 88 4.68 -6.73 -16.71
CA ALA A 88 4.94 -8.06 -17.26
C ALA A 88 5.50 -7.98 -18.69
N THR A 89 4.98 -7.07 -19.51
CA THR A 89 5.46 -6.85 -20.87
C THR A 89 6.90 -6.32 -20.89
N GLU A 90 7.22 -5.41 -19.99
CA GLU A 90 8.60 -4.91 -19.83
C GLU A 90 9.58 -6.01 -19.42
N ILE A 91 9.19 -6.86 -18.45
CA ILE A 91 10.00 -8.02 -18.03
C ILE A 91 10.22 -8.97 -19.21
N VAL A 92 9.19 -9.24 -20.01
CA VAL A 92 9.31 -10.09 -21.21
C VAL A 92 10.28 -9.49 -22.21
N GLN A 93 10.19 -8.19 -22.50
CA GLN A 93 11.09 -7.52 -23.45
C GLN A 93 12.54 -7.58 -22.98
N LYS A 94 12.82 -7.23 -21.72
CA LYS A 94 14.17 -7.30 -21.14
C LYS A 94 14.75 -8.72 -21.15
N SER A 95 13.90 -9.72 -20.91
CA SER A 95 14.30 -11.12 -20.96
C SER A 95 14.75 -11.57 -22.35
N TYR A 96 14.11 -11.04 -23.40
CA TYR A 96 14.50 -11.33 -24.79
C TYR A 96 15.74 -10.56 -25.24
N ASP A 97 15.95 -9.36 -24.74
CA ASP A 97 17.09 -8.51 -25.10
C ASP A 97 18.44 -9.10 -24.59
N GLY A 98 18.41 -9.92 -23.56
CA GLY A 98 19.52 -10.77 -23.12
C GLY A 98 20.79 -10.02 -22.70
N GLN A 99 20.71 -8.71 -22.45
CA GLN A 99 21.88 -7.86 -22.16
C GLN A 99 22.19 -7.77 -20.65
N GLU A 100 21.28 -8.20 -19.79
CA GLU A 100 21.41 -8.07 -18.34
C GLU A 100 21.78 -9.41 -17.68
N ASN A 101 22.45 -9.33 -16.52
CA ASN A 101 22.65 -10.48 -15.66
C ASN A 101 21.29 -10.99 -15.17
N VAL A 102 21.03 -12.30 -15.26
CA VAL A 102 19.74 -12.90 -14.86
C VAL A 102 19.34 -12.53 -13.43
N ASN A 103 20.30 -12.40 -12.51
CA ASN A 103 19.99 -12.00 -11.12
C ASN A 103 19.51 -10.54 -11.04
N GLU A 104 20.14 -9.63 -11.80
CA GLU A 104 19.70 -8.22 -11.86
C GLU A 104 18.31 -8.10 -12.48
N LEU A 105 18.02 -8.88 -13.52
CA LEU A 105 16.69 -8.92 -14.14
C LEU A 105 15.63 -9.44 -13.15
N LEU A 106 15.94 -10.45 -12.34
CA LEU A 106 15.03 -10.97 -11.31
C LEU A 106 14.76 -9.92 -10.23
N ASP A 107 15.80 -9.26 -9.70
CA ASP A 107 15.67 -8.22 -8.68
C ASP A 107 14.83 -7.04 -9.19
N GLU A 108 15.03 -6.65 -10.45
CA GLU A 108 14.25 -5.58 -11.08
C GLU A 108 12.78 -5.98 -11.29
N ALA A 109 12.54 -7.23 -11.70
CA ALA A 109 11.19 -7.77 -11.87
C ALA A 109 10.44 -7.81 -10.54
N GLU A 110 11.07 -8.31 -9.47
CA GLU A 110 10.49 -8.31 -8.12
C GLU A 110 10.15 -6.90 -7.65
N THR A 111 11.09 -5.96 -7.80
CA THR A 111 10.87 -4.56 -7.42
C THR A 111 9.69 -3.94 -8.18
N SER A 112 9.59 -4.20 -9.47
CA SER A 112 8.53 -3.65 -10.31
C SER A 112 7.15 -4.22 -9.95
N ILE A 113 7.06 -5.51 -9.64
CA ILE A 113 5.82 -6.15 -9.18
C ILE A 113 5.42 -5.63 -7.79
N LEU A 114 6.38 -5.49 -6.86
CA LEU A 114 6.12 -4.92 -5.53
C LEU A 114 5.56 -3.50 -5.62
N ARG A 115 6.09 -2.64 -6.50
CA ARG A 115 5.56 -1.28 -6.72
C ARG A 115 4.10 -1.30 -7.17
N VAL A 116 3.70 -2.24 -8.03
CA VAL A 116 2.29 -2.41 -8.42
C VAL A 116 1.43 -2.79 -7.22
N SER A 117 1.90 -3.73 -6.39
CA SER A 117 1.21 -4.17 -5.18
C SER A 117 1.05 -3.04 -4.15
N GLU A 118 2.13 -2.29 -3.88
CA GLU A 118 2.11 -1.14 -2.96
C GLU A 118 1.19 -0.02 -3.46
N SER A 119 1.19 0.24 -4.77
CA SER A 119 0.29 1.24 -5.36
C SER A 119 -1.18 0.84 -5.27
N SER A 120 -1.46 -0.46 -5.25
CA SER A 120 -2.81 -1.02 -5.05
C SER A 120 -3.21 -0.97 -3.57
N ASN A 121 -2.25 -1.08 -2.67
CA ASN A 121 -2.44 -1.08 -1.22
C ASN A 121 -2.35 0.33 -0.61
N ARG A 122 -2.60 1.38 -1.41
CA ARG A 122 -2.92 2.70 -0.87
C ARG A 122 -4.25 2.59 -0.12
N ALA A 123 -4.22 1.87 1.00
CA ALA A 123 -5.19 2.04 2.04
C ALA A 123 -5.10 3.53 2.41
N GLY A 124 -6.00 4.32 1.85
CA GLY A 124 -6.22 5.68 2.23
C GLY A 124 -6.38 5.74 3.74
N PHE A 125 -6.44 6.92 4.33
CA PHE A 125 -6.70 7.11 5.75
C PHE A 125 -7.77 6.11 6.22
N GLN A 126 -7.37 5.17 7.08
CA GLN A 126 -8.34 4.29 7.73
C GLN A 126 -9.16 5.15 8.70
N ARG A 127 -10.46 4.92 8.72
CA ARG A 127 -11.30 5.61 9.69
C ARG A 127 -10.80 5.31 11.09
N ILE A 128 -10.63 6.35 11.88
CA ILE A 128 -10.08 6.24 13.24
C ILE A 128 -10.94 5.30 14.13
N ASP A 129 -12.22 5.21 13.87
CA ASP A 129 -13.14 4.33 14.59
C ASP A 129 -12.81 2.84 14.38
N THR A 130 -12.39 2.45 13.16
CA THR A 130 -11.96 1.06 12.87
C THR A 130 -10.65 0.75 13.60
N VAL A 131 -9.65 1.63 13.44
CA VAL A 131 -8.34 1.48 14.11
C VAL A 131 -8.50 1.50 15.64
N LEU A 132 -9.38 2.36 16.16
CA LEU A 132 -9.64 2.46 17.59
C LEU A 132 -10.29 1.18 18.15
N ASN A 133 -11.28 0.62 17.44
CA ASN A 133 -11.93 -0.62 17.85
C ASN A 133 -10.95 -1.79 17.88
N ASP A 134 -10.09 -1.91 16.87
CA ASP A 134 -9.05 -2.94 16.83
C ASP A 134 -8.05 -2.76 17.97
N SER A 135 -7.61 -1.53 18.25
CA SER A 135 -6.73 -1.21 19.36
C SER A 135 -7.35 -1.50 20.73
N ILE A 136 -8.63 -1.15 20.93
CA ILE A 136 -9.36 -1.43 22.18
C ILE A 136 -9.51 -2.94 22.38
N ASN A 137 -9.85 -3.70 21.33
CA ASN A 137 -9.94 -5.14 21.39
C ASN A 137 -8.60 -5.77 21.75
N HIS A 138 -7.51 -5.27 21.16
CA HIS A 138 -6.15 -5.72 21.47
C HIS A 138 -5.79 -5.47 22.94
N VAL A 139 -6.03 -4.27 23.46
CA VAL A 139 -5.83 -3.92 24.87
C VAL A 139 -6.70 -4.80 25.80
N TYR A 140 -7.93 -5.07 25.39
CA TYR A 140 -8.83 -5.94 26.16
C TYR A 140 -8.34 -7.39 26.23
N GLU A 141 -7.82 -7.93 25.12
CA GLU A 141 -7.21 -9.26 25.10
C GLU A 141 -5.92 -9.32 25.95
N LEU A 142 -5.07 -8.28 25.85
CA LEU A 142 -3.89 -8.15 26.72
C LEU A 142 -4.26 -8.10 28.21
N SER A 143 -5.35 -7.41 28.57
CA SER A 143 -5.81 -7.31 29.97
C SER A 143 -6.31 -8.63 30.56
N LYS A 144 -6.66 -9.60 29.72
CA LYS A 144 -7.07 -10.95 30.15
C LYS A 144 -5.88 -11.88 30.37
N ASN A 145 -4.73 -11.58 29.78
CA ASN A 145 -3.52 -12.36 29.98
C ASN A 145 -2.95 -12.06 31.38
N GLU A 146 -2.92 -13.05 32.24
CA GLU A 146 -2.29 -12.99 33.58
C GLU A 146 -0.75 -13.03 33.53
N SER A 147 -0.16 -13.11 32.32
CA SER A 147 1.28 -13.19 32.10
C SER A 147 1.86 -11.78 31.92
N ASP A 148 2.92 -11.46 32.64
CA ASP A 148 3.69 -10.20 32.48
C ASP A 148 4.39 -10.11 31.11
N VAL A 149 4.47 -11.21 30.36
CA VAL A 149 5.06 -11.30 29.02
C VAL A 149 3.93 -11.25 28.00
N THR A 150 3.81 -10.12 27.30
CA THR A 150 2.76 -9.88 26.30
C THR A 150 3.17 -10.31 24.88
N GLY A 151 4.48 -10.35 24.62
CA GLY A 151 5.08 -10.80 23.37
C GLY A 151 5.52 -12.26 23.41
N LEU A 152 6.30 -12.66 22.42
CA LEU A 152 6.87 -13.99 22.28
C LEU A 152 8.03 -14.15 23.27
N PRO A 153 7.99 -15.11 24.21
CA PRO A 153 9.03 -15.27 25.22
C PRO A 153 10.35 -15.73 24.63
N THR A 154 11.45 -15.08 24.97
CA THR A 154 12.81 -15.44 24.54
C THR A 154 13.37 -16.68 25.25
N GLY A 155 12.73 -17.11 26.33
CA GLY A 155 13.20 -18.18 27.23
C GLY A 155 14.25 -17.72 28.25
N TYR A 156 14.51 -16.42 28.33
CA TYR A 156 15.35 -15.81 29.37
C TYR A 156 14.47 -14.93 30.25
N PRO A 157 14.06 -15.42 31.48
CA PRO A 157 13.05 -14.70 32.25
C PRO A 157 13.36 -13.25 32.59
N GLN A 158 14.62 -12.94 32.88
CA GLN A 158 15.05 -11.55 33.16
C GLN A 158 14.96 -10.65 31.92
N LEU A 159 15.24 -11.19 30.73
CA LEU A 159 15.08 -10.46 29.48
C LEU A 159 13.61 -10.27 29.17
N ASP A 160 12.82 -11.31 29.34
CA ASP A 160 11.38 -11.28 29.10
C ASP A 160 10.65 -10.30 30.04
N GLU A 161 11.10 -10.22 31.33
CA GLU A 161 10.61 -9.22 32.28
C GLU A 161 10.93 -7.77 31.83
N MET A 162 12.13 -7.56 31.24
CA MET A 162 12.57 -6.23 30.79
C MET A 162 11.92 -5.80 29.48
N THR A 163 11.69 -6.72 28.55
CA THR A 163 11.21 -6.44 27.20
C THR A 163 9.74 -6.76 26.99
N THR A 164 9.11 -7.45 27.95
CA THR A 164 7.78 -8.08 27.83
C THR A 164 7.68 -9.11 26.69
N GLY A 165 8.83 -9.67 26.26
CA GLY A 165 8.96 -10.58 25.13
C GLY A 165 9.27 -9.87 23.79
N LEU A 166 9.25 -10.62 22.70
CA LEU A 166 9.42 -10.09 21.33
C LEU A 166 8.05 -9.84 20.71
N HIS A 167 7.85 -8.65 20.12
CA HIS A 167 6.57 -8.26 19.52
C HIS A 167 6.65 -8.24 18.00
N ASP A 168 5.49 -8.31 17.37
CA ASP A 168 5.36 -8.19 15.93
C ASP A 168 5.86 -6.81 15.47
N ASP A 169 6.38 -6.74 14.24
CA ASP A 169 6.87 -5.51 13.60
C ASP A 169 8.07 -4.84 14.31
N GLU A 170 8.75 -5.50 15.24
CA GLU A 170 9.93 -5.00 15.92
C GLU A 170 11.25 -5.46 15.28
N LEU A 171 12.22 -4.56 15.20
CA LEU A 171 13.60 -4.88 14.87
C LEU A 171 14.46 -4.91 16.13
N VAL A 172 14.85 -6.11 16.56
CA VAL A 172 15.73 -6.30 17.73
C VAL A 172 17.18 -6.44 17.29
N ILE A 173 18.05 -5.54 17.75
CA ILE A 173 19.49 -5.56 17.41
C ILE A 173 20.30 -6.07 18.59
N ILE A 174 21.05 -7.17 18.38
CA ILE A 174 21.97 -7.75 19.37
C ILE A 174 23.41 -7.38 19.00
N ALA A 175 24.06 -6.56 19.82
CA ALA A 175 25.43 -6.15 19.64
C ALA A 175 26.35 -6.73 20.74
N ALA A 176 27.51 -7.23 20.34
CA ALA A 176 28.53 -7.71 21.29
C ALA A 176 29.92 -7.61 20.65
N ARG A 177 30.97 -7.60 21.48
CA ARG A 177 32.35 -7.69 21.01
C ARG A 177 32.59 -9.05 20.31
N PRO A 178 33.55 -9.14 19.38
CA PRO A 178 33.91 -10.42 18.76
C PRO A 178 34.17 -11.51 19.81
N ALA A 179 33.74 -12.74 19.50
CA ALA A 179 33.88 -13.92 20.36
C ALA A 179 33.08 -13.93 21.69
N MET A 180 32.15 -12.98 21.90
CA MET A 180 31.32 -12.93 23.12
C MET A 180 30.05 -13.81 23.05
N GLY A 181 29.89 -14.63 22.03
CA GLY A 181 28.76 -15.55 21.91
C GLY A 181 27.47 -14.95 21.34
N LYS A 182 27.52 -13.79 20.63
CA LYS A 182 26.37 -13.14 19.99
C LYS A 182 25.50 -14.11 19.19
N THR A 183 26.12 -14.86 18.29
CA THR A 183 25.39 -15.82 17.44
C THR A 183 24.81 -16.98 18.26
N ALA A 184 25.55 -17.48 19.25
CA ALA A 184 25.06 -18.54 20.15
C ALA A 184 23.83 -18.06 20.96
N PHE A 185 23.85 -16.83 21.42
CA PHE A 185 22.72 -16.24 22.15
C PHE A 185 21.47 -16.11 21.25
N ALA A 186 21.63 -15.60 20.02
CA ALA A 186 20.53 -15.50 19.05
C ALA A 186 19.96 -16.89 18.69
N LEU A 187 20.83 -17.91 18.50
CA LEU A 187 20.40 -19.27 18.23
C LEU A 187 19.68 -19.90 19.42
N ASN A 188 20.09 -19.61 20.67
CA ASN A 188 19.40 -20.08 21.86
C ASN A 188 18.01 -19.46 21.99
N ILE A 189 17.85 -18.16 21.69
CA ILE A 189 16.51 -17.54 21.63
C ILE A 189 15.66 -18.25 20.57
N ALA A 190 16.19 -18.43 19.37
CA ALA A 190 15.50 -19.12 18.29
C ALA A 190 15.08 -20.55 18.69
N GLN A 191 15.96 -21.29 19.36
CA GLN A 191 15.67 -22.64 19.88
C GLN A 191 14.58 -22.60 20.96
N ASN A 192 14.67 -21.69 21.92
CA ASN A 192 13.69 -21.56 22.98
C ASN A 192 12.30 -21.27 22.40
N VAL A 193 12.21 -20.31 21.47
CA VAL A 193 10.96 -19.96 20.78
C VAL A 193 10.39 -21.16 20.03
N ALA A 194 11.21 -21.86 19.24
CA ALA A 194 10.76 -23.00 18.46
C ALA A 194 10.33 -24.21 19.29
N THR A 195 10.82 -24.33 20.53
CA THR A 195 10.50 -25.47 21.42
C THR A 195 9.40 -25.18 22.42
N SER A 196 9.19 -23.91 22.80
CA SER A 196 8.21 -23.51 23.82
C SER A 196 6.90 -22.96 23.25
N SER A 197 6.89 -22.59 21.97
CA SER A 197 5.73 -22.03 21.28
C SER A 197 5.50 -22.74 19.95
N ASP A 198 4.26 -22.71 19.46
CA ASP A 198 3.88 -23.28 18.15
C ASP A 198 4.19 -22.28 17.01
N VAL A 199 5.41 -21.71 17.03
CA VAL A 199 5.85 -20.66 16.11
C VAL A 199 7.04 -21.17 15.28
N THR A 200 7.00 -20.93 13.97
CA THR A 200 8.10 -21.27 13.07
C THR A 200 9.18 -20.19 13.10
N VAL A 201 10.43 -20.58 13.35
CA VAL A 201 11.58 -19.68 13.35
C VAL A 201 12.42 -19.91 12.09
N ALA A 202 12.73 -18.85 11.36
CA ALA A 202 13.64 -18.88 10.20
C ALA A 202 14.93 -18.12 10.54
N ILE A 203 16.09 -18.70 10.16
CA ILE A 203 17.41 -18.11 10.41
C ILE A 203 18.10 -17.92 9.06
N PHE A 204 18.55 -16.72 8.81
CA PHE A 204 19.32 -16.34 7.63
C PHE A 204 20.71 -15.85 8.09
N SER A 205 21.80 -16.35 7.45
CA SER A 205 23.18 -15.98 7.77
C SER A 205 24.00 -15.71 6.51
#